data_fb6c4202d4b5ecbff2a22a2d77b55fb4
#
_entry.id   fb6c4202d4b5ecbff2a22a2d77b55fb4
#
_cell.length_a   1.000
_cell.length_b   1.000
_cell.length_c   1.000
_cell.angle_alpha   90.00
_cell.angle_beta   90.00
_cell.angle_gamma   90.00
#
_symmetry.space_group_name_H-M   'P 1'
#
loop_
_entity.id
_entity.type
_entity.pdbx_description
1 polymer ?
#
loop_
_entity_poly.entity_id
_entity_poly.type
_entity_poly.pdbx_seq_one_letter_code
_entity_poly.pdbx_strand_id
1 'polypeptide(L)'
;MIQGSNMNLQGIRQPEYYGTTTVAELDQMMKDYAQKKNIDLEIFYTNSEGACIDRIIQAYHDKVDVLVMNPGGFTYGAHSIRDTIKGVRIPYVEIHLSNHYERGLHSVIASAAQGVIMGLGNQVYFAGLDAALYLIAQKKK
;
A
#
# COMPACT_ATOMS: atom_id res chain seq x y z
N MET A 1 4.21 -4.38 -2.55
CA MET A 1 3.47 -3.09 -2.65
C MET A 1 2.28 -3.26 -3.56
N ILE A 2 1.08 -2.99 -3.05
CA ILE A 2 -0.15 -2.98 -3.85
C ILE A 2 -0.63 -1.54 -4.00
N GLN A 3 -0.92 -1.15 -5.23
CA GLN A 3 -1.51 0.13 -5.61
C GLN A 3 -2.95 -0.12 -6.04
N GLY A 4 -3.89 0.30 -5.22
CA GLY A 4 -5.31 0.05 -5.40
C GLY A 4 -6.00 0.96 -6.42
N SER A 5 -7.32 0.98 -6.35
CA SER A 5 -8.16 1.64 -7.35
C SER A 5 -7.78 3.12 -7.57
N ASN A 6 -7.58 3.48 -8.83
CA ASN A 6 -7.18 4.80 -9.32
C ASN A 6 -5.73 5.22 -9.01
N MET A 7 -4.92 4.39 -8.38
CA MET A 7 -3.51 4.73 -8.14
C MET A 7 -2.68 4.73 -9.44
N ASN A 8 -3.15 4.09 -10.48
CA ASN A 8 -2.58 4.19 -11.83
C ASN A 8 -2.83 5.55 -12.52
N LEU A 9 -3.62 6.44 -11.90
CA LEU A 9 -3.85 7.82 -12.35
C LEU A 9 -2.92 8.83 -11.65
N GLN A 10 -1.91 8.38 -10.93
CA GLN A 10 -0.93 9.23 -10.26
C GLN A 10 -0.22 10.15 -11.29
N GLY A 11 -0.11 11.43 -10.96
CA GLY A 11 0.43 12.45 -11.86
C GLY A 11 -0.59 13.02 -12.85
N ILE A 12 -1.78 12.40 -12.98
CA ILE A 12 -2.86 12.86 -13.87
C ILE A 12 -4.04 13.39 -13.06
N ARG A 13 -4.47 12.63 -12.03
CA ARG A 13 -5.65 12.93 -11.23
C ARG A 13 -5.33 13.97 -10.17
N GLN A 14 -6.07 15.07 -10.19
CA GLN A 14 -6.06 16.10 -9.13
C GLN A 14 -4.65 16.42 -8.61
N PRO A 15 -3.74 16.96 -9.47
CA PRO A 15 -2.35 17.19 -9.08
C PRO A 15 -2.21 18.16 -7.92
N GLU A 16 -3.21 19.01 -7.66
CA GLU A 16 -3.29 19.91 -6.51
C GLU A 16 -3.35 19.16 -5.17
N TYR A 17 -3.86 17.93 -5.15
CA TYR A 17 -3.94 17.08 -3.94
C TYR A 17 -2.88 15.98 -3.91
N TYR A 18 -2.55 15.40 -5.07
CA TYR A 18 -1.74 14.18 -5.16
C TYR A 18 -0.37 14.41 -5.80
N GLY A 19 -0.11 15.64 -6.26
CA GLY A 19 1.15 16.00 -6.92
C GLY A 19 1.23 15.57 -8.39
N THR A 20 2.37 15.88 -9.02
CA THR A 20 2.61 15.67 -10.45
C THR A 20 3.51 14.48 -10.76
N THR A 21 4.01 13.78 -9.74
CA THR A 21 4.85 12.58 -9.92
C THR A 21 4.06 11.50 -10.67
N THR A 22 4.60 11.05 -11.79
CA THR A 22 3.96 9.99 -12.59
C THR A 22 4.12 8.61 -11.96
N VAL A 23 3.31 7.64 -12.40
CA VAL A 23 3.44 6.24 -11.99
C VAL A 23 4.85 5.71 -12.24
N ALA A 24 5.40 5.96 -13.44
CA ALA A 24 6.74 5.48 -13.80
C ALA A 24 7.84 6.09 -12.91
N GLU A 25 7.74 7.38 -12.62
CA GLU A 25 8.69 8.06 -11.72
C GLU A 25 8.60 7.51 -10.30
N LEU A 26 7.38 7.35 -9.78
CA LEU A 26 7.18 6.80 -8.43
C LEU A 26 7.70 5.37 -8.32
N ASP A 27 7.39 4.52 -9.29
CA ASP A 27 7.87 3.14 -9.32
C ASP A 27 9.40 3.07 -9.32
N GLN A 28 10.04 3.93 -10.12
CA GLN A 28 11.51 3.99 -10.15
C GLN A 28 12.08 4.45 -8.80
N MET A 29 11.47 5.46 -8.18
CA MET A 29 11.89 5.94 -6.86
C MET A 29 11.76 4.82 -5.79
N MET A 30 10.67 4.07 -5.81
CA MET A 30 10.46 2.95 -4.89
C MET A 30 11.46 1.82 -5.13
N LYS A 31 11.74 1.48 -6.38
CA LYS A 31 12.74 0.44 -6.73
C LYS A 31 14.15 0.84 -6.29
N ASP A 32 14.53 2.08 -6.51
CA ASP A 32 15.84 2.60 -6.08
C ASP A 32 15.97 2.58 -4.55
N TYR A 33 14.91 2.97 -3.86
CA TYR A 33 14.87 2.93 -2.39
C TYR A 33 14.96 1.50 -1.87
N ALA A 34 14.19 0.59 -2.45
CA ALA A 34 14.18 -0.82 -2.08
C ALA A 34 15.57 -1.46 -2.28
N GLN A 35 16.24 -1.14 -3.37
CA GLN A 35 17.60 -1.60 -3.64
C GLN A 35 18.58 -1.13 -2.56
N LYS A 36 18.54 0.16 -2.19
CA LYS A 36 19.39 0.71 -1.13
C LYS A 36 19.15 0.06 0.24
N LYS A 37 17.92 -0.35 0.50
CA LYS A 37 17.50 -0.99 1.76
C LYS A 37 17.56 -2.51 1.72
N ASN A 38 17.99 -3.10 0.62
CA ASN A 38 18.02 -4.55 0.41
C ASN A 38 16.63 -5.21 0.59
N ILE A 39 15.61 -4.57 0.01
CA ILE A 39 14.23 -5.06 -0.03
C ILE A 39 13.98 -5.71 -1.40
N ASP A 40 13.48 -6.93 -1.41
CA ASP A 40 12.90 -7.55 -2.60
C ASP A 40 11.47 -7.01 -2.78
N LEU A 41 11.31 -6.03 -3.67
CA LEU A 41 10.07 -5.28 -3.86
C LEU A 41 9.36 -5.67 -5.14
N GLU A 42 8.12 -6.14 -5.01
CA GLU A 42 7.17 -6.23 -6.12
C GLU A 42 6.12 -5.13 -6.01
N ILE A 43 5.75 -4.52 -7.14
CA ILE A 43 4.73 -3.49 -7.24
C ILE A 43 3.61 -4.00 -8.13
N PHE A 44 2.38 -3.99 -7.63
CA PHE A 44 1.20 -4.47 -8.33
C PHE A 44 0.10 -3.41 -8.31
N TYR A 45 -0.38 -3.04 -9.50
CA TYR A 45 -1.49 -2.11 -9.70
C TYR A 45 -2.76 -2.85 -10.08
N THR A 46 -3.90 -2.48 -9.47
CA THR A 46 -5.19 -3.02 -9.87
C THR A 46 -6.34 -2.09 -9.51
N ASN A 47 -7.35 -2.02 -10.38
CA ASN A 47 -8.63 -1.38 -10.14
C ASN A 47 -9.73 -2.39 -9.76
N SER A 48 -9.42 -3.67 -9.71
CA SER A 48 -10.36 -4.77 -9.41
C SER A 48 -10.14 -5.28 -7.99
N GLU A 49 -11.20 -5.29 -7.17
CA GLU A 49 -11.15 -5.91 -5.83
C GLU A 49 -10.79 -7.40 -5.91
N GLY A 50 -11.39 -8.12 -6.88
CA GLY A 50 -11.11 -9.54 -7.09
C GLY A 50 -9.64 -9.80 -7.41
N ALA A 51 -9.06 -9.03 -8.33
CA ALA A 51 -7.64 -9.15 -8.66
C ALA A 51 -6.73 -8.80 -7.49
N CYS A 52 -7.12 -7.82 -6.65
CA CYS A 52 -6.40 -7.48 -5.43
C CYS A 52 -6.43 -8.65 -4.44
N ILE A 53 -7.59 -9.24 -4.22
CA ILE A 53 -7.77 -10.42 -3.36
C ILE A 53 -6.90 -11.58 -3.83
N ASP A 54 -6.98 -11.91 -5.12
CA ASP A 54 -6.18 -13.00 -5.72
C ASP A 54 -4.68 -12.75 -5.54
N ARG A 55 -4.24 -11.50 -5.71
CA ARG A 55 -2.82 -11.15 -5.52
C ARG A 55 -2.38 -11.26 -4.06
N ILE A 56 -3.25 -10.92 -3.10
CA ILE A 56 -2.97 -11.09 -1.66
C ILE A 56 -2.86 -12.59 -1.31
N ILE A 57 -3.76 -13.41 -1.85
CA ILE A 57 -3.72 -14.87 -1.65
C ILE A 57 -2.43 -15.45 -2.27
N GLN A 58 -2.06 -15.00 -3.46
CA GLN A 58 -0.81 -15.41 -4.11
C GLN A 58 0.41 -14.99 -3.26
N ALA A 59 0.41 -13.79 -2.70
CA ALA A 59 1.47 -13.32 -1.80
C ALA A 59 1.65 -14.24 -0.58
N TYR A 60 0.55 -14.79 -0.05
CA TYR A 60 0.60 -15.79 1.02
C TYR A 60 1.31 -17.07 0.57
N HIS A 61 0.97 -17.59 -0.62
CA HIS A 61 1.63 -18.79 -1.17
C HIS A 61 3.10 -18.55 -1.52
N ASP A 62 3.44 -17.36 -1.97
CA ASP A 62 4.81 -16.92 -2.28
C ASP A 62 5.63 -16.59 -1.01
N LYS A 63 5.00 -16.68 0.18
CA LYS A 63 5.63 -16.39 1.47
C LYS A 63 6.17 -14.96 1.58
N VAL A 64 5.42 -14.01 1.06
CA VAL A 64 5.74 -12.59 1.19
C VAL A 64 5.74 -12.20 2.67
N ASP A 65 6.75 -11.47 3.10
CA ASP A 65 6.92 -11.11 4.52
C ASP A 65 5.93 -10.07 5.00
N VAL A 66 5.64 -9.04 4.20
CA VAL A 66 4.78 -7.90 4.55
C VAL A 66 4.08 -7.38 3.30
N LEU A 67 2.82 -6.98 3.47
CA LEU A 67 2.06 -6.22 2.48
C LEU A 67 2.13 -4.73 2.83
N VAL A 68 2.41 -3.89 1.86
CA VAL A 68 2.21 -2.44 1.94
C VAL A 68 1.21 -2.08 0.84
N MET A 69 0.14 -1.38 1.19
CA MET A 69 -0.87 -1.01 0.19
C MET A 69 -1.31 0.43 0.35
N ASN A 70 -1.37 1.12 -0.78
CA ASN A 70 -2.20 2.31 -0.93
C ASN A 70 -3.53 1.86 -1.53
N PRO A 71 -4.62 1.79 -0.74
CA PRO A 71 -5.88 1.23 -1.23
C PRO A 71 -6.53 2.07 -2.34
N GLY A 72 -6.25 3.37 -2.38
CA GLY A 72 -6.94 4.27 -3.30
C GLY A 72 -8.45 4.19 -3.12
N GLY A 73 -9.21 3.97 -4.18
CA GLY A 73 -10.66 3.87 -4.12
C GLY A 73 -11.21 2.68 -3.32
N PHE A 74 -10.41 1.66 -3.06
CA PHE A 74 -10.83 0.54 -2.19
C PHE A 74 -11.05 0.96 -0.74
N THR A 75 -10.49 2.09 -0.32
CA THR A 75 -10.67 2.70 1.00
C THR A 75 -12.13 2.78 1.43
N TYR A 76 -13.03 3.07 0.47
CA TYR A 76 -14.42 3.42 0.76
C TYR A 76 -15.34 2.24 1.02
N GLY A 77 -15.01 1.03 0.57
CA GLY A 77 -15.98 -0.07 0.66
C GLY A 77 -15.45 -1.48 0.40
N ALA A 78 -14.15 -1.66 0.18
CA ALA A 78 -13.59 -2.99 -0.12
C ALA A 78 -13.41 -3.85 1.13
N HIS A 79 -14.51 -4.18 1.80
CA HIS A 79 -14.51 -5.01 3.02
C HIS A 79 -13.92 -6.40 2.78
N SER A 80 -14.12 -6.97 1.58
CA SER A 80 -13.58 -8.29 1.23
C SER A 80 -12.05 -8.30 1.20
N ILE A 81 -11.42 -7.21 0.77
CA ILE A 81 -9.95 -7.09 0.83
C ILE A 81 -9.48 -7.12 2.28
N ARG A 82 -10.13 -6.37 3.18
CA ARG A 82 -9.85 -6.41 4.61
C ARG A 82 -9.93 -7.83 5.17
N ASP A 83 -10.99 -8.54 4.84
CA ASP A 83 -11.24 -9.89 5.35
C ASP A 83 -10.19 -10.88 4.81
N THR A 84 -9.76 -10.71 3.55
CA THR A 84 -8.67 -11.50 2.97
C THR A 84 -7.35 -11.28 3.71
N ILE A 85 -6.98 -10.01 3.96
CA ILE A 85 -5.75 -9.68 4.70
C ILE A 85 -5.76 -10.34 6.08
N LYS A 86 -6.88 -10.24 6.80
CA LYS A 86 -7.05 -10.90 8.10
C LYS A 86 -6.96 -12.43 8.00
N GLY A 87 -7.47 -13.00 6.91
CA GLY A 87 -7.45 -14.44 6.67
C GLY A 87 -6.05 -15.00 6.42
N VAL A 88 -5.26 -14.34 5.57
CA VAL A 88 -3.89 -14.79 5.24
C VAL A 88 -2.87 -14.47 6.32
N ARG A 89 -3.16 -13.50 7.20
CA ARG A 89 -2.32 -13.09 8.34
C ARG A 89 -0.93 -12.59 7.95
N ILE A 90 -0.74 -12.13 6.71
CA ILE A 90 0.47 -11.40 6.34
C ILE A 90 0.40 -10.03 7.02
N PRO A 91 1.44 -9.57 7.72
CA PRO A 91 1.46 -8.21 8.26
C PRO A 91 1.20 -7.18 7.17
N TYR A 92 0.39 -6.19 7.48
CA TYR A 92 -0.06 -5.19 6.52
C TYR A 92 0.18 -3.78 7.04
N VAL A 93 0.74 -2.93 6.20
CA VAL A 93 0.87 -1.48 6.42
C VAL A 93 0.02 -0.75 5.38
N GLU A 94 -0.89 0.09 5.84
CA GLU A 94 -1.73 0.92 4.98
C GLU A 94 -1.11 2.30 4.80
N ILE A 95 -1.07 2.80 3.56
CA ILE A 95 -0.54 4.12 3.26
C ILE A 95 -1.54 4.94 2.44
N HIS A 96 -1.57 6.25 2.68
CA HIS A 96 -2.38 7.22 1.94
C HIS A 96 -1.59 8.50 1.73
N LEU A 97 -1.60 9.05 0.50
CA LEU A 97 -0.90 10.29 0.17
C LEU A 97 -1.38 11.49 0.98
N SER A 98 -2.70 11.62 1.13
CA SER A 98 -3.32 12.71 1.88
C SER A 98 -3.85 12.25 3.23
N ASN A 99 -3.97 13.17 4.18
CA ASN A 99 -4.68 12.92 5.43
C ASN A 99 -6.19 12.93 5.18
N HIS A 100 -6.77 11.78 4.92
CA HIS A 100 -8.18 11.70 4.57
C HIS A 100 -9.13 11.91 5.77
N TYR A 101 -8.63 11.90 7.00
CA TYR A 101 -9.43 12.31 8.16
C TYR A 101 -9.89 13.77 8.08
N GLU A 102 -9.11 14.64 7.45
CA GLU A 102 -9.52 16.03 7.20
C GLU A 102 -10.82 16.13 6.38
N ARG A 103 -11.11 15.12 5.57
CA ARG A 103 -12.33 15.04 4.75
C ARG A 103 -13.40 14.15 5.38
N GLY A 104 -13.24 13.75 6.64
CA GLY A 104 -14.18 12.85 7.31
C GLY A 104 -14.22 11.43 6.74
N LEU A 105 -13.16 10.99 6.05
CA LEU A 105 -13.08 9.66 5.44
C LEU A 105 -12.34 8.69 6.35
N HIS A 106 -12.82 7.44 6.39
CA HIS A 106 -12.20 6.35 7.12
C HIS A 106 -12.02 5.15 6.21
N SER A 107 -10.84 4.52 6.26
CA SER A 107 -10.59 3.30 5.49
C SER A 107 -11.27 2.10 6.15
N VAL A 108 -12.09 1.39 5.36
CA VAL A 108 -12.70 0.13 5.82
C VAL A 108 -11.67 -1.00 5.94
N ILE A 109 -10.46 -0.83 5.36
CA ILE A 109 -9.39 -1.83 5.34
C ILE A 109 -8.43 -1.63 6.52
N ALA A 110 -8.34 -0.41 7.07
CA ALA A 110 -7.37 -0.03 8.09
C ALA A 110 -7.37 -0.92 9.34
N SER A 111 -8.52 -1.50 9.71
CA SER A 111 -8.60 -2.43 10.85
C SER A 111 -7.84 -3.75 10.66
N ALA A 112 -7.36 -4.04 9.46
CA ALA A 112 -6.48 -5.18 9.18
C ALA A 112 -4.99 -4.80 9.25
N ALA A 113 -4.67 -3.51 9.33
CA ALA A 113 -3.29 -3.03 9.32
C ALA A 113 -2.65 -3.03 10.71
N GLN A 114 -1.34 -3.31 10.76
CA GLN A 114 -0.51 -3.08 11.93
C GLN A 114 -0.19 -1.59 12.12
N GLY A 115 -0.19 -0.83 11.04
CA GLY A 115 0.03 0.60 11.05
C GLY A 115 -0.57 1.28 9.84
N VAL A 116 -0.94 2.56 10.01
CA VAL A 116 -1.46 3.42 8.94
C VAL A 116 -0.61 4.68 8.88
N ILE A 117 -0.14 5.03 7.68
CA ILE A 117 0.67 6.22 7.42
C ILE A 117 -0.06 7.06 6.38
N MET A 118 -0.31 8.32 6.68
CA MET A 118 -1.03 9.21 5.75
C MET A 118 -0.60 10.66 5.86
N GLY A 119 -0.85 11.43 4.79
CA GLY A 119 -0.74 12.89 4.82
C GLY A 119 0.63 13.45 4.45
N LEU A 120 1.59 12.62 4.07
CA LEU A 120 2.96 13.03 3.77
C LEU A 120 3.29 12.99 2.27
N GLY A 121 2.26 13.03 1.39
CA GLY A 121 2.47 12.90 -0.05
C GLY A 121 3.20 11.60 -0.39
N ASN A 122 4.09 11.64 -1.37
CA ASN A 122 4.84 10.46 -1.81
C ASN A 122 5.79 9.89 -0.73
N GLN A 123 6.09 10.64 0.32
CA GLN A 123 6.92 10.12 1.42
C GLN A 123 6.27 8.93 2.16
N VAL A 124 4.94 8.78 2.07
CA VAL A 124 4.25 7.63 2.66
C VAL A 124 4.73 6.28 2.10
N TYR A 125 5.18 6.25 0.85
CA TYR A 125 5.69 5.03 0.22
C TYR A 125 7.00 4.56 0.89
N PHE A 126 7.92 5.48 1.11
CA PHE A 126 9.21 5.19 1.75
C PHE A 126 9.02 4.87 3.23
N ALA A 127 8.18 5.62 3.92
CA ALA A 127 7.80 5.34 5.30
C ALA A 127 7.12 3.97 5.43
N GLY A 128 6.28 3.59 4.45
CA GLY A 128 5.65 2.28 4.40
C GLY A 128 6.66 1.14 4.22
N LEU A 129 7.67 1.32 3.38
CA LEU A 129 8.76 0.35 3.21
C LEU A 129 9.62 0.25 4.49
N ASP A 130 9.90 1.36 5.17
CA ASP A 130 10.61 1.34 6.46
C ASP A 130 9.79 0.63 7.54
N ALA A 131 8.47 0.87 7.60
CA ALA A 131 7.57 0.17 8.50
C ALA A 131 7.54 -1.34 8.21
N ALA A 132 7.57 -1.74 6.93
CA ALA A 132 7.67 -3.14 6.54
C ALA A 132 8.95 -3.79 7.06
N LEU A 133 10.10 -3.13 6.90
CA LEU A 133 11.38 -3.60 7.44
C LEU A 133 11.33 -3.76 8.96
N TYR A 134 10.73 -2.81 9.65
CA TYR A 134 10.54 -2.89 11.09
C TYR A 134 9.73 -4.15 11.48
N LEU A 135 8.61 -4.40 10.80
CA LEU A 135 7.77 -5.56 11.08
C LEU A 135 8.50 -6.89 10.80
N ILE A 136 9.29 -6.95 9.72
CA ILE A 136 10.13 -8.13 9.42
C ILE A 136 11.14 -8.38 10.54
N ALA A 137 11.79 -7.34 11.03
CA ALA A 137 12.76 -7.45 12.12
C ALA A 137 12.11 -7.94 13.43
N GLN A 138 10.85 -7.57 13.71
CA GLN A 138 10.12 -8.05 14.89
C GLN A 138 9.81 -9.56 14.82
N LYS A 139 9.55 -10.10 13.64
CA LYS A 139 9.28 -11.53 13.46
C LYS A 139 10.49 -12.43 13.76
N LYS A 140 11.71 -11.88 13.62
CA LYS A 140 12.97 -12.63 13.84
C LYS A 140 13.39 -12.68 15.31
N LYS A 141 12.71 -11.99 16.19
CA LYS A 141 12.91 -11.99 17.65
C LYS A 141 12.02 -13.05 18.31
#